data_6d8b686935a74240cf231843b948c458
#
_entry.id   6d8b686935a74240cf231843b948c458
#
_cell.length_a   1.000
_cell.length_b   1.000
_cell.length_c   1.000
_cell.angle_alpha   90.00
_cell.angle_beta   90.00
_cell.angle_gamma   90.00
#
_symmetry.space_group_name_H-M   'P 1'
#
loop_
_entity.id
_entity.type
_entity.pdbx_description
1 polymer ?
#
loop_
_entity_poly.entity_id
_entity_poly.type
_entity_poly.pdbx_seq_one_letter_code
_entity_poly.pdbx_strand_id
1 'polypeptide(L)'
;DEAETDGWIQSEQVEGLAFKYDANNQTLYLKSEKAVALPDYKQSGWTSEWRNKYGAELNNVKTIEIQGEITQIGEFNFNNGRAGAYDNLETVKLSPSVTKIAASAFGEVATLKSINLNKVKEIGTAAFWKTGLENVTLDDEETIIADNAFSECTSLTSVTVKGIKSLGMNAYDGCTSLSTFNCEGNI
;
A
#
# COMPACT_ATOMS: atom_id res chain seq x y z
N ASP A 1 -34.99 -2.34 11.28
CA ASP A 1 -34.39 -3.33 10.40
C ASP A 1 -32.88 -3.04 10.34
N GLU A 2 -32.12 -3.62 11.26
CA GLU A 2 -30.67 -3.66 11.14
C GLU A 2 -30.37 -4.62 9.99
N ALA A 3 -30.05 -4.07 8.83
CA ALA A 3 -29.48 -4.84 7.75
C ALA A 3 -28.20 -5.49 8.32
N GLU A 4 -28.13 -6.81 8.33
CA GLU A 4 -26.92 -7.55 8.64
C GLU A 4 -25.79 -7.01 7.78
N THR A 5 -24.87 -6.29 8.38
CA THR A 5 -23.77 -5.60 7.68
C THR A 5 -22.70 -6.56 7.19
N ASP A 6 -22.94 -7.88 7.21
CA ASP A 6 -22.00 -8.93 6.78
C ASP A 6 -20.56 -8.67 7.29
N GLY A 7 -20.46 -8.22 8.55
CA GLY A 7 -19.20 -7.91 9.21
C GLY A 7 -18.51 -6.62 8.77
N TRP A 8 -19.11 -5.83 7.87
CA TRP A 8 -18.57 -4.55 7.47
C TRP A 8 -18.83 -3.46 8.53
N ILE A 9 -17.79 -2.70 8.84
CA ILE A 9 -17.81 -1.57 9.77
C ILE A 9 -17.72 -0.30 8.93
N GLN A 10 -18.68 0.62 9.09
CA GLN A 10 -18.63 1.93 8.44
C GLN A 10 -17.60 2.80 9.16
N SER A 11 -16.78 3.50 8.38
CA SER A 11 -15.81 4.46 8.89
C SER A 11 -16.52 5.65 9.53
N GLU A 12 -16.06 6.07 10.70
CA GLU A 12 -16.48 7.31 11.34
C GLU A 12 -15.68 8.53 10.84
N GLN A 13 -14.51 8.29 10.24
CA GLN A 13 -13.60 9.33 9.76
C GLN A 13 -13.81 9.68 8.28
N VAL A 14 -14.22 8.71 7.46
CA VAL A 14 -14.38 8.87 6.00
C VAL A 14 -15.74 8.39 5.55
N GLU A 15 -16.60 9.33 5.17
CA GLU A 15 -17.92 9.01 4.66
C GLU A 15 -17.86 8.10 3.43
N GLY A 16 -18.57 6.98 3.48
CA GLY A 16 -18.64 5.99 2.41
C GLY A 16 -17.55 4.92 2.44
N LEU A 17 -16.55 5.05 3.30
CA LEU A 17 -15.56 4.01 3.54
C LEU A 17 -16.10 2.96 4.51
N ALA A 18 -15.90 1.70 4.19
CA ALA A 18 -16.14 0.59 5.09
C ALA A 18 -14.94 -0.37 5.11
N PHE A 19 -14.75 -1.07 6.22
CA PHE A 19 -13.70 -2.05 6.39
C PHE A 19 -14.16 -3.28 7.15
N LYS A 20 -13.52 -4.42 6.91
CA LYS A 20 -13.68 -5.65 7.69
C LYS A 20 -12.44 -6.51 7.66
N TYR A 21 -12.19 -7.24 8.74
CA TYR A 21 -11.20 -8.31 8.78
C TYR A 21 -11.89 -9.66 8.80
N ASP A 22 -11.52 -10.54 7.89
CA ASP A 22 -11.97 -11.93 7.83
C ASP A 22 -10.82 -12.84 8.30
N ALA A 23 -10.96 -13.38 9.51
CA ALA A 23 -9.97 -14.24 10.13
C ALA A 23 -9.83 -15.61 9.43
N ASN A 24 -10.86 -16.08 8.73
CA ASN A 24 -10.83 -17.38 8.06
C ASN A 24 -9.88 -17.37 6.86
N ASN A 25 -9.88 -16.28 6.09
CA ASN A 25 -8.99 -16.11 4.94
C ASN A 25 -7.84 -15.14 5.20
N GLN A 26 -7.71 -14.60 6.42
CA GLN A 26 -6.67 -13.68 6.87
C GLN A 26 -6.58 -12.42 6.00
N THR A 27 -7.74 -11.89 5.58
CA THR A 27 -7.82 -10.73 4.68
C THR A 27 -8.47 -9.54 5.35
N LEU A 28 -7.80 -8.40 5.29
CA LEU A 28 -8.35 -7.09 5.62
C LEU A 28 -8.90 -6.45 4.35
N TYR A 29 -10.20 -6.17 4.35
CA TYR A 29 -10.89 -5.51 3.25
C TYR A 29 -11.18 -4.06 3.60
N LEU A 30 -10.98 -3.17 2.63
CA LEU A 30 -11.46 -1.80 2.66
C LEU A 30 -12.22 -1.53 1.35
N LYS A 31 -13.38 -0.90 1.43
CA LYS A 31 -14.17 -0.56 0.24
C LYS A 31 -14.82 0.81 0.34
N SER A 32 -15.04 1.44 -0.79
CA SER A 32 -15.90 2.62 -0.92
C SER A 32 -16.60 2.62 -2.27
N GLU A 33 -17.88 3.00 -2.29
CA GLU A 33 -18.64 3.24 -3.52
C GLU A 33 -18.46 4.67 -4.04
N LYS A 34 -17.89 5.55 -3.22
CA LYS A 34 -17.56 6.93 -3.55
C LYS A 34 -16.05 7.11 -3.70
N ALA A 35 -15.64 8.06 -4.52
CA ALA A 35 -14.23 8.42 -4.65
C ALA A 35 -13.72 9.02 -3.32
N VAL A 36 -12.88 8.26 -2.61
CA VAL A 36 -12.29 8.66 -1.32
C VAL A 36 -10.79 8.39 -1.29
N ALA A 37 -10.04 9.25 -0.60
CA ALA A 37 -8.67 8.97 -0.21
C ALA A 37 -8.66 8.38 1.21
N LEU A 38 -7.83 7.38 1.47
CA LEU A 38 -7.59 6.95 2.85
C LEU A 38 -6.81 8.05 3.60
N PRO A 39 -7.16 8.34 4.86
CA PRO A 39 -6.53 9.41 5.63
C PRO A 39 -5.03 9.18 5.88
N ASP A 40 -4.28 10.25 6.09
CA ASP A 40 -2.88 10.19 6.51
C ASP A 40 -2.76 10.02 8.02
N TYR A 41 -1.87 9.12 8.47
CA TYR A 41 -1.61 8.88 9.90
C TYR A 41 -0.18 9.29 10.28
N LYS A 42 0.14 10.58 10.04
CA LYS A 42 1.49 11.16 10.19
C LYS A 42 1.98 11.28 11.63
N GLN A 43 1.07 11.45 12.59
CA GLN A 43 1.42 11.82 13.96
C GLN A 43 1.46 10.62 14.90
N SER A 44 2.30 10.72 15.92
CA SER A 44 2.34 9.75 17.02
C SER A 44 0.98 9.68 17.71
N GLY A 45 0.43 8.47 17.83
CA GLY A 45 -0.89 8.23 18.42
C GLY A 45 -2.06 8.26 17.43
N TRP A 46 -1.84 8.65 16.18
CA TRP A 46 -2.86 8.52 15.13
C TRP A 46 -2.76 7.15 14.49
N THR A 47 -3.83 6.39 14.59
CA THR A 47 -3.92 5.05 14.01
C THR A 47 -5.18 4.94 13.17
N SER A 48 -5.15 4.05 12.17
CA SER A 48 -6.31 3.75 11.37
C SER A 48 -7.45 3.14 12.20
N GLU A 49 -8.70 3.37 11.80
CA GLU A 49 -9.86 2.81 12.48
C GLU A 49 -9.82 1.28 12.53
N TRP A 50 -9.40 0.62 11.46
CA TRP A 50 -9.23 -0.85 11.44
C TRP A 50 -8.15 -1.31 12.40
N ARG A 51 -7.05 -0.56 12.59
CA ARG A 51 -6.03 -0.86 13.59
C ARG A 51 -6.57 -0.71 15.01
N ASN A 52 -7.34 0.34 15.28
CA ASN A 52 -8.01 0.53 16.57
C ASN A 52 -9.01 -0.58 16.86
N LYS A 53 -9.73 -1.04 15.84
CA LYS A 53 -10.77 -2.07 15.97
C LYS A 53 -10.19 -3.47 16.20
N TYR A 54 -9.19 -3.86 15.40
CA TYR A 54 -8.69 -5.24 15.36
C TYR A 54 -7.38 -5.45 16.13
N GLY A 55 -6.65 -4.38 16.44
CA GLY A 55 -5.44 -4.44 17.26
C GLY A 55 -4.45 -5.49 16.78
N ALA A 56 -4.07 -6.39 17.69
CA ALA A 56 -3.09 -7.45 17.43
C ALA A 56 -3.56 -8.52 16.42
N GLU A 57 -4.86 -8.62 16.13
CA GLU A 57 -5.37 -9.54 15.11
C GLU A 57 -4.81 -9.22 13.71
N LEU A 58 -4.47 -7.94 13.45
CA LEU A 58 -3.87 -7.52 12.19
C LEU A 58 -2.49 -8.14 11.93
N ASN A 59 -1.82 -8.67 12.94
CA ASN A 59 -0.57 -9.43 12.75
C ASN A 59 -0.80 -10.74 11.97
N ASN A 60 -2.04 -11.24 11.93
CA ASN A 60 -2.40 -12.43 11.16
C ASN A 60 -2.83 -12.12 9.72
N VAL A 61 -2.94 -10.85 9.34
CA VAL A 61 -3.33 -10.45 7.99
C VAL A 61 -2.25 -10.88 7.00
N LYS A 62 -2.64 -11.64 5.99
CA LYS A 62 -1.80 -12.03 4.85
C LYS A 62 -2.13 -11.25 3.59
N THR A 63 -3.37 -10.82 3.46
CA THR A 63 -3.83 -10.05 2.29
C THR A 63 -4.56 -8.79 2.74
N ILE A 64 -4.28 -7.68 2.07
CA ILE A 64 -5.12 -6.48 2.09
C ILE A 64 -5.78 -6.37 0.73
N GLU A 65 -7.09 -6.18 0.71
CA GLU A 65 -7.85 -5.99 -0.52
C GLU A 65 -8.60 -4.64 -0.48
N ILE A 66 -8.22 -3.76 -1.38
CA ILE A 66 -8.80 -2.43 -1.56
C ILE A 66 -9.81 -2.49 -2.70
N GLN A 67 -11.07 -2.19 -2.42
CA GLN A 67 -12.19 -2.35 -3.36
C GLN A 67 -12.86 -1.01 -3.68
N GLY A 68 -13.51 -0.95 -4.83
CA GLY A 68 -14.34 0.20 -5.25
C GLY A 68 -13.50 1.45 -5.56
N GLU A 69 -14.00 2.61 -5.16
CA GLU A 69 -13.52 3.92 -5.58
C GLU A 69 -12.51 4.57 -4.60
N ILE A 70 -11.69 3.76 -3.93
CA ILE A 70 -10.59 4.30 -3.12
C ILE A 70 -9.48 4.77 -4.06
N THR A 71 -9.11 6.06 -3.98
CA THR A 71 -8.21 6.72 -4.94
C THR A 71 -6.75 6.82 -4.46
N GLN A 72 -6.54 6.78 -3.13
CA GLN A 72 -5.24 6.93 -2.51
C GLN A 72 -5.11 6.05 -1.28
N ILE A 73 -3.94 5.45 -1.10
CA ILE A 73 -3.50 4.89 0.18
C ILE A 73 -2.77 6.02 0.92
N GLY A 74 -3.25 6.37 2.09
CA GLY A 74 -2.71 7.48 2.89
C GLY A 74 -1.37 7.16 3.56
N GLU A 75 -0.72 8.20 4.09
CA GLU A 75 0.56 8.05 4.77
C GLU A 75 0.44 7.13 6.00
N PHE A 76 1.42 6.24 6.16
CA PHE A 76 1.52 5.25 7.25
C PHE A 76 0.33 4.31 7.41
N ASN A 77 -0.59 4.20 6.45
CA ASN A 77 -1.80 3.38 6.58
C ASN A 77 -1.48 1.93 6.98
N PHE A 78 -0.48 1.33 6.35
CA PHE A 78 -0.10 -0.07 6.54
C PHE A 78 1.37 -0.22 6.92
N ASN A 79 2.00 0.84 7.43
CA ASN A 79 3.39 0.84 7.88
C ASN A 79 3.58 -0.09 9.09
N ASN A 80 4.61 -0.94 9.06
CA ASN A 80 4.90 -1.89 10.14
C ASN A 80 5.80 -1.31 11.24
N GLY A 81 6.66 -0.35 10.92
CA GLY A 81 7.67 0.15 11.87
C GLY A 81 7.14 0.91 13.07
N ARG A 82 5.95 1.50 12.98
CA ARG A 82 5.42 2.34 14.05
C ARG A 82 4.58 1.63 15.10
N ALA A 83 3.94 0.54 14.78
CA ALA A 83 2.96 -0.08 15.66
C ALA A 83 2.91 -1.61 15.61
N GLY A 84 3.86 -2.28 14.92
CA GLY A 84 3.96 -3.74 14.92
C GLY A 84 2.64 -4.41 14.56
N ALA A 85 2.07 -4.05 13.41
CA ALA A 85 0.98 -4.77 12.78
C ALA A 85 1.44 -5.17 11.38
N TYR A 86 0.79 -6.13 10.77
CA TYR A 86 1.13 -6.60 9.42
C TYR A 86 2.43 -7.42 9.31
N ASP A 87 2.85 -8.08 10.40
CA ASP A 87 4.05 -8.93 10.41
C ASP A 87 3.99 -10.10 9.41
N ASN A 88 2.79 -10.46 8.97
CA ASN A 88 2.54 -11.56 8.03
C ASN A 88 1.91 -11.10 6.71
N LEU A 89 1.83 -9.80 6.44
CA LEU A 89 1.27 -9.27 5.20
C LEU A 89 2.15 -9.65 4.00
N GLU A 90 1.61 -10.43 3.07
CA GLU A 90 2.31 -10.92 1.89
C GLU A 90 1.81 -10.29 0.58
N THR A 91 0.53 -9.96 0.51
CA THR A 91 -0.12 -9.51 -0.73
C THR A 91 -1.04 -8.32 -0.50
N VAL A 92 -0.96 -7.33 -1.38
CA VAL A 92 -1.92 -6.24 -1.46
C VAL A 92 -2.56 -6.22 -2.84
N LYS A 93 -3.90 -6.20 -2.86
CA LYS A 93 -4.70 -6.07 -4.08
C LYS A 93 -5.36 -4.70 -4.09
N LEU A 94 -4.93 -3.86 -5.00
CA LEU A 94 -5.49 -2.52 -5.19
C LEU A 94 -6.61 -2.53 -6.22
N SER A 95 -7.69 -1.76 -5.97
CA SER A 95 -8.66 -1.46 -7.02
C SER A 95 -8.02 -0.58 -8.10
N PRO A 96 -8.54 -0.59 -9.35
CA PRO A 96 -8.02 0.26 -10.42
C PRO A 96 -8.13 1.76 -10.15
N SER A 97 -8.96 2.18 -9.20
CA SER A 97 -9.14 3.58 -8.80
C SER A 97 -7.96 4.13 -7.99
N VAL A 98 -7.13 3.26 -7.39
CA VAL A 98 -5.96 3.69 -6.63
C VAL A 98 -4.87 4.16 -7.57
N THR A 99 -4.61 5.45 -7.59
CA THR A 99 -3.58 6.09 -8.43
C THR A 99 -2.41 6.66 -7.63
N LYS A 100 -2.52 6.68 -6.29
CA LYS A 100 -1.48 7.24 -5.42
C LYS A 100 -1.25 6.38 -4.18
N ILE A 101 0.02 6.15 -3.89
CA ILE A 101 0.51 5.57 -2.63
C ILE A 101 1.30 6.67 -1.92
N ALA A 102 0.82 7.09 -0.75
CA ALA A 102 1.44 8.19 0.00
C ALA A 102 2.70 7.75 0.76
N ALA A 103 3.38 8.72 1.39
CA ALA A 103 4.65 8.48 2.06
C ALA A 103 4.54 7.39 3.15
N SER A 104 5.53 6.52 3.20
CA SER A 104 5.65 5.43 4.20
C SER A 104 4.42 4.52 4.31
N ALA A 105 3.54 4.48 3.31
CA ALA A 105 2.26 3.76 3.38
C ALA A 105 2.44 2.27 3.72
N PHE A 106 3.47 1.63 3.18
CA PHE A 106 3.83 0.22 3.41
C PHE A 106 5.26 0.04 3.94
N GLY A 107 5.88 1.11 4.44
CA GLY A 107 7.26 1.04 4.92
C GLY A 107 7.44 -0.04 6.00
N GLU A 108 8.58 -0.73 5.97
CA GLU A 108 8.98 -1.79 6.91
C GLU A 108 8.11 -3.06 6.92
N VAL A 109 7.24 -3.26 5.92
CA VAL A 109 6.50 -4.52 5.75
C VAL A 109 7.39 -5.52 5.02
N ALA A 110 8.36 -6.10 5.72
CA ALA A 110 9.37 -6.98 5.14
C ALA A 110 8.81 -8.26 4.50
N THR A 111 7.61 -8.66 4.88
CA THR A 111 6.91 -9.84 4.33
C THR A 111 6.11 -9.56 3.07
N LEU A 112 5.89 -8.28 2.71
CA LEU A 112 5.12 -7.91 1.52
C LEU A 112 5.87 -8.28 0.24
N LYS A 113 5.37 -9.28 -0.48
CA LYS A 113 5.98 -9.82 -1.71
C LYS A 113 5.38 -9.26 -2.99
N SER A 114 4.08 -8.96 -2.98
CA SER A 114 3.37 -8.54 -4.18
C SER A 114 2.31 -7.47 -3.94
N ILE A 115 2.24 -6.55 -4.88
CA ILE A 115 1.21 -5.51 -4.98
C ILE A 115 1.03 -5.14 -6.45
N ASN A 116 -0.22 -4.97 -6.90
CA ASN A 116 -0.51 -4.56 -8.28
C ASN A 116 -0.46 -3.04 -8.41
N LEU A 117 0.68 -2.50 -8.85
CA LEU A 117 0.92 -1.07 -8.98
C LEU A 117 0.65 -0.50 -10.38
N ASN A 118 0.19 -1.29 -11.33
CA ASN A 118 0.07 -0.90 -12.74
C ASN A 118 -0.88 0.29 -13.01
N LYS A 119 -1.77 0.65 -12.12
CA LYS A 119 -2.59 1.88 -12.24
C LYS A 119 -2.10 3.04 -11.39
N VAL A 120 -1.08 2.82 -10.57
CA VAL A 120 -0.52 3.84 -9.70
C VAL A 120 0.37 4.78 -10.49
N LYS A 121 0.16 6.09 -10.29
CA LYS A 121 0.89 7.20 -10.94
C LYS A 121 1.90 7.86 -10.01
N GLU A 122 1.64 7.85 -8.73
CA GLU A 122 2.48 8.49 -7.73
C GLU A 122 2.84 7.52 -6.61
N ILE A 123 4.14 7.34 -6.39
CA ILE A 123 4.70 6.59 -5.27
C ILE A 123 5.42 7.59 -4.35
N GLY A 124 4.95 7.72 -3.12
CA GLY A 124 5.45 8.67 -2.13
C GLY A 124 6.79 8.28 -1.51
N THR A 125 7.37 9.23 -0.76
CA THR A 125 8.65 9.05 -0.07
C THR A 125 8.62 7.82 0.86
N ALA A 126 9.61 6.93 0.73
CA ALA A 126 9.74 5.71 1.52
C ALA A 126 8.48 4.81 1.54
N ALA A 127 7.59 4.91 0.53
CA ALA A 127 6.31 4.23 0.51
C ALA A 127 6.44 2.71 0.67
N PHE A 128 7.49 2.12 0.13
CA PHE A 128 7.82 0.69 0.19
C PHE A 128 9.21 0.43 0.79
N TRP A 129 9.74 1.37 1.57
CA TRP A 129 11.03 1.20 2.21
C TRP A 129 11.09 -0.09 3.03
N LYS A 130 12.15 -0.89 2.83
CA LYS A 130 12.36 -2.19 3.50
C LYS A 130 11.22 -3.19 3.33
N THR A 131 10.55 -3.20 2.19
CA THR A 131 9.59 -4.26 1.87
C THR A 131 10.26 -5.46 1.21
N GLY A 132 9.56 -6.60 1.25
CA GLY A 132 9.97 -7.85 0.59
C GLY A 132 9.52 -7.98 -0.86
N LEU A 133 9.16 -6.87 -1.53
CA LEU A 133 8.68 -6.89 -2.91
C LEU A 133 9.71 -7.56 -3.83
N GLU A 134 9.23 -8.46 -4.68
CA GLU A 134 10.06 -9.22 -5.62
C GLU A 134 10.08 -8.59 -7.02
N ASN A 135 8.95 -8.01 -7.43
CA ASN A 135 8.79 -7.36 -8.73
C ASN A 135 7.90 -6.12 -8.61
N VAL A 136 8.18 -5.11 -9.42
CA VAL A 136 7.37 -3.88 -9.53
C VAL A 136 7.06 -3.62 -11.00
N THR A 137 5.78 -3.36 -11.30
CA THR A 137 5.30 -2.94 -12.62
C THR A 137 4.45 -1.68 -12.50
N LEU A 138 4.80 -0.64 -13.25
CA LEU A 138 4.16 0.67 -13.29
C LEU A 138 3.85 1.03 -14.75
N ASP A 139 2.56 1.07 -15.12
CA ASP A 139 2.11 1.19 -16.51
C ASP A 139 1.72 2.63 -16.91
N ASP A 140 1.94 3.62 -16.04
CA ASP A 140 1.70 5.02 -16.38
C ASP A 140 2.91 5.62 -17.12
N GLU A 141 2.64 6.47 -18.11
CA GLU A 141 3.68 7.11 -18.93
C GLU A 141 4.42 8.25 -18.20
N GLU A 142 3.81 8.76 -17.13
CA GLU A 142 4.33 9.89 -16.34
C GLU A 142 4.41 9.53 -14.85
N THR A 143 4.91 8.33 -14.52
CA THR A 143 5.02 7.88 -13.13
C THR A 143 5.96 8.79 -12.32
N ILE A 144 5.51 9.18 -11.13
CA ILE A 144 6.30 9.89 -10.13
C ILE A 144 6.73 8.89 -9.05
N ILE A 145 8.04 8.75 -8.86
CA ILE A 145 8.64 7.92 -7.83
C ILE A 145 9.47 8.84 -6.94
N ALA A 146 9.06 9.00 -5.68
CA ALA A 146 9.68 9.91 -4.74
C ALA A 146 10.95 9.32 -4.09
N ASP A 147 11.61 10.13 -3.25
CA ASP A 147 12.85 9.76 -2.55
C ASP A 147 12.67 8.49 -1.70
N ASN A 148 13.65 7.59 -1.78
CA ASN A 148 13.69 6.33 -1.03
C ASN A 148 12.46 5.41 -1.23
N ALA A 149 11.66 5.61 -2.26
CA ALA A 149 10.36 4.94 -2.42
C ALA A 149 10.43 3.40 -2.29
N PHE A 150 11.47 2.77 -2.83
CA PHE A 150 11.75 1.33 -2.76
C PHE A 150 13.12 1.03 -2.12
N SER A 151 13.70 1.98 -1.40
CA SER A 151 15.02 1.78 -0.79
C SER A 151 15.02 0.58 0.16
N GLU A 152 16.14 -0.15 0.17
CA GLU A 152 16.34 -1.38 0.95
C GLU A 152 15.34 -2.53 0.67
N CYS A 153 14.68 -2.54 -0.50
CA CYS A 153 13.91 -3.69 -0.97
C CYS A 153 14.86 -4.78 -1.47
N THR A 154 15.49 -5.50 -0.55
CA THR A 154 16.58 -6.45 -0.87
C THR A 154 16.14 -7.66 -1.70
N SER A 155 14.85 -7.98 -1.73
CA SER A 155 14.28 -9.08 -2.55
C SER A 155 13.85 -8.63 -3.94
N LEU A 156 13.87 -7.32 -4.24
CA LEU A 156 13.42 -6.79 -5.52
C LEU A 156 14.38 -7.17 -6.63
N THR A 157 13.92 -7.98 -7.59
CA THR A 157 14.72 -8.52 -8.70
C THR A 157 14.47 -7.79 -10.01
N SER A 158 13.24 -7.30 -10.23
CA SER A 158 12.90 -6.62 -11.47
C SER A 158 11.95 -5.44 -11.26
N VAL A 159 12.18 -4.39 -12.03
CA VAL A 159 11.32 -3.22 -12.14
C VAL A 159 11.03 -2.98 -13.61
N THR A 160 9.75 -2.86 -13.96
CA THR A 160 9.28 -2.45 -15.28
C THR A 160 8.44 -1.18 -15.13
N VAL A 161 8.82 -0.13 -15.84
CA VAL A 161 8.08 1.14 -15.87
C VAL A 161 7.80 1.52 -17.31
N LYS A 162 6.60 2.04 -17.58
CA LYS A 162 6.25 2.52 -18.92
C LYS A 162 6.91 3.87 -19.21
N GLY A 163 6.90 4.78 -18.25
CA GLY A 163 7.60 6.05 -18.30
C GLY A 163 7.80 6.67 -16.92
N ILE A 164 8.79 7.54 -16.79
CA ILE A 164 9.13 8.21 -15.54
C ILE A 164 9.11 9.72 -15.75
N LYS A 165 8.22 10.42 -15.04
CA LYS A 165 8.20 11.88 -14.97
C LYS A 165 9.19 12.43 -13.95
N SER A 166 9.35 11.73 -12.83
CA SER A 166 10.27 12.11 -11.75
C SER A 166 10.74 10.88 -11.01
N LEU A 167 12.06 10.82 -10.80
CA LEU A 167 12.71 9.78 -10.01
C LEU A 167 13.47 10.46 -8.85
N GLY A 168 13.05 10.17 -7.63
CA GLY A 168 13.62 10.73 -6.42
C GLY A 168 14.98 10.14 -6.06
N MET A 169 15.68 10.81 -5.15
CA MET A 169 16.98 10.35 -4.66
C MET A 169 16.83 9.00 -3.94
N ASN A 170 17.80 8.11 -4.16
CA ASN A 170 17.88 6.81 -3.48
C ASN A 170 16.63 5.93 -3.66
N ALA A 171 15.82 6.17 -4.70
CA ALA A 171 14.53 5.48 -4.87
C ALA A 171 14.66 3.94 -4.83
N TYR A 172 15.80 3.39 -5.26
CA TYR A 172 16.12 1.96 -5.26
C TYR A 172 17.46 1.65 -4.55
N ASP A 173 17.94 2.55 -3.70
CA ASP A 173 19.16 2.31 -2.94
C ASP A 173 19.01 1.08 -2.04
N GLY A 174 20.07 0.25 -1.96
CA GLY A 174 20.02 -0.98 -1.18
C GLY A 174 19.19 -2.13 -1.77
N CYS A 175 18.64 -2.00 -2.98
CA CYS A 175 17.97 -3.09 -3.70
C CYS A 175 19.01 -4.07 -4.26
N THR A 176 19.66 -4.85 -3.38
CA THR A 176 20.84 -5.66 -3.72
C THR A 176 20.58 -6.82 -4.68
N SER A 177 19.33 -7.24 -4.84
CA SER A 177 18.93 -8.27 -5.81
C SER A 177 18.47 -7.74 -7.16
N LEU A 178 18.37 -6.40 -7.31
CA LEU A 178 17.84 -5.78 -8.52
C LEU A 178 18.79 -6.02 -9.72
N SER A 179 18.34 -6.85 -10.65
CA SER A 179 19.10 -7.24 -11.83
C SER A 179 18.51 -6.71 -13.14
N THR A 180 17.25 -6.34 -13.13
CA THR A 180 16.53 -5.87 -14.31
C THR A 180 15.76 -4.59 -13.99
N PHE A 181 16.08 -3.52 -14.71
CA PHE A 181 15.33 -2.28 -14.72
C PHE A 181 14.99 -1.94 -16.18
N ASN A 182 13.71 -2.08 -16.54
CA ASN A 182 13.21 -1.83 -17.88
C ASN A 182 12.33 -0.58 -17.87
N CYS A 183 12.72 0.43 -18.65
CA CYS A 183 11.90 1.61 -18.93
C CYS A 183 11.54 1.60 -20.41
N GLU A 184 10.24 1.47 -20.74
CA GLU A 184 9.75 1.32 -22.10
C GLU A 184 9.63 2.67 -22.83
N GLY A 185 9.47 3.76 -22.09
CA GLY A 185 9.28 5.13 -22.60
C GLY A 185 10.39 6.09 -22.19
N ASN A 186 10.05 7.36 -22.06
CA ASN A 186 10.99 8.42 -21.69
C ASN A 186 11.30 8.40 -20.17
N ILE A 187 12.57 8.74 -19.89
CA ILE A 187 13.07 9.06 -18.55
C ILE A 187 13.32 10.56 -18.48
#